data_876f2d9e623c6c02ea424f0c4057bb8d
#
_entry.id   876f2d9e623c6c02ea424f0c4057bb8d
#
_cell.length_a   1.000
_cell.length_b   1.000
_cell.length_c   1.000
_cell.angle_alpha   90.00
_cell.angle_beta   90.00
_cell.angle_gamma   90.00
#
_symmetry.space_group_name_H-M   'P 1'
#
loop_
_entity.id
_entity.type
_entity.pdbx_description
1 polymer ?
#
loop_
_entity_poly.entity_id
_entity_poly.type
_entity_poly.pdbx_seq_one_letter_code
_entity_poly.pdbx_strand_id
1 'polypeptide(L)'
;HYPLRRQRQMCIRDRLAALYHKQKTGESMKIDISLWDCAVAALVNQAHNAMASGSNPQPMGSAHPNLVPYRAFKANDGWFVIGVGSDNQWSALAAFLSIDAPDAWSTNEGRVLNRASVEKAVGDAVSSMSRHELESLLVGIPCAPVNTVLEALNDPQSVSRGAVTQHQGVDVLASPLRFMHPSE
;
A
#
# COMPACT_ATOMS: atom_id res chain seq x y z
N HIS A 1 7.41 18.00 -6.68
CA HIS A 1 8.30 17.58 -5.57
C HIS A 1 8.21 16.10 -5.16
N TYR A 2 7.28 15.32 -5.71
CA TYR A 2 7.09 13.90 -5.37
C TYR A 2 8.20 12.96 -5.90
N PRO A 3 8.75 13.12 -7.10
CA PRO A 3 9.83 12.28 -7.61
C PRO A 3 11.11 12.35 -6.76
N LEU A 4 11.38 13.52 -6.17
CA LEU A 4 12.59 13.75 -5.38
C LEU A 4 12.68 12.92 -4.08
N ARG A 5 11.55 12.50 -3.50
CA ARG A 5 11.58 11.67 -2.27
C ARG A 5 12.01 10.23 -2.54
N ARG A 6 11.52 9.61 -3.63
CA ARG A 6 11.98 8.26 -4.04
C ARG A 6 13.44 8.29 -4.47
N GLN A 7 13.85 9.29 -5.21
CA GLN A 7 15.25 9.52 -5.58
C GLN A 7 16.14 9.65 -4.33
N ARG A 8 15.73 10.40 -3.31
CA ARG A 8 16.49 10.52 -2.05
C ARG A 8 16.67 9.18 -1.34
N GLN A 9 15.63 8.35 -1.27
CA GLN A 9 15.74 7.02 -0.67
C GLN A 9 16.69 6.11 -1.46
N MET A 10 16.62 6.12 -2.78
CA MET A 10 17.56 5.38 -3.64
C MET A 10 18.98 5.93 -3.46
N CYS A 11 19.18 7.25 -3.54
CA CYS A 11 20.48 7.88 -3.34
C CYS A 11 21.10 7.58 -1.97
N ILE A 12 20.32 7.49 -0.90
CA ILE A 12 20.84 7.15 0.45
C ILE A 12 21.31 5.71 0.48
N ARG A 13 20.49 4.77 0.00
CA ARG A 13 20.81 3.34 -0.03
C ARG A 13 22.08 3.07 -0.86
N ASP A 14 22.16 3.67 -2.04
CA ASP A 14 23.29 3.45 -2.96
C ASP A 14 24.58 4.06 -2.42
N ARG A 15 24.51 5.24 -1.76
CA ARG A 15 25.67 5.82 -1.05
C ARG A 15 26.14 4.93 0.10
N LEU A 16 25.22 4.41 0.90
CA LEU A 16 25.58 3.48 1.99
C LEU A 16 26.21 2.20 1.44
N ALA A 17 25.68 1.65 0.35
CA ALA A 17 26.26 0.48 -0.32
C ALA A 17 27.68 0.76 -0.83
N ALA A 18 27.92 1.92 -1.45
CA ALA A 18 29.25 2.31 -1.93
C ALA A 18 30.24 2.59 -0.78
N LEU A 19 29.77 3.18 0.32
CA LEU A 19 30.60 3.37 1.53
C LEU A 19 30.97 2.03 2.17
N TYR A 20 30.01 1.11 2.26
CA TYR A 20 30.27 -0.25 2.76
C TYR A 20 31.26 -1.00 1.87
N HIS A 21 31.09 -0.92 0.53
CA HIS A 21 32.05 -1.49 -0.42
C HIS A 21 33.47 -0.94 -0.18
N LYS A 22 33.60 0.40 -0.13
CA LYS A 22 34.89 1.05 0.15
C LYS A 22 35.52 0.60 1.48
N GLN A 23 34.70 0.44 2.52
CA GLN A 23 35.18 -0.03 3.82
C GLN A 23 35.70 -1.48 3.74
N LYS A 24 35.07 -2.33 2.92
CA LYS A 24 35.45 -3.74 2.78
C LYS A 24 36.63 -3.98 1.85
N THR A 25 36.72 -3.23 0.76
CA THR A 25 37.70 -3.47 -0.32
C THR A 25 38.80 -2.42 -0.40
N GLY A 26 38.61 -1.24 0.18
CA GLY A 26 39.45 -0.06 0.00
C GLY A 26 39.20 0.69 -1.32
N GLU A 27 38.37 0.16 -2.21
CA GLU A 27 38.10 0.73 -3.54
C GLU A 27 36.95 1.73 -3.51
N SER A 28 37.10 2.86 -4.19
CA SER A 28 36.08 3.87 -4.33
C SER A 28 35.22 3.59 -5.57
N MET A 29 33.92 3.82 -5.45
CA MET A 29 32.95 3.67 -6.54
C MET A 29 32.37 5.03 -6.95
N LYS A 30 32.18 5.24 -8.25
CA LYS A 30 31.35 6.31 -8.78
C LYS A 30 29.89 5.82 -8.83
N ILE A 31 28.97 6.62 -8.30
CA ILE A 31 27.54 6.35 -8.35
C ILE A 31 26.91 7.28 -9.38
N ASP A 32 26.27 6.71 -10.40
CA ASP A 32 25.45 7.43 -11.36
C ASP A 32 23.97 7.10 -11.12
N ILE A 33 23.13 8.11 -10.95
CA ILE A 33 21.71 7.97 -10.66
C ILE A 33 20.92 8.88 -11.60
N SER A 34 20.24 8.26 -12.54
CA SER A 34 19.36 8.93 -13.47
C SER A 34 17.96 9.09 -12.89
N LEU A 35 17.39 10.29 -13.00
CA LEU A 35 15.97 10.54 -12.66
C LEU A 35 15.03 9.70 -13.53
N TRP A 36 15.40 9.52 -14.80
CA TRP A 36 14.64 8.71 -15.74
C TRP A 36 14.55 7.25 -15.29
N ASP A 37 15.68 6.64 -14.99
CA ASP A 37 15.72 5.24 -14.53
C ASP A 37 14.93 5.05 -13.22
N CYS A 38 15.04 6.03 -12.31
CA CYS A 38 14.24 6.04 -11.07
C CYS A 38 12.73 6.14 -11.36
N ALA A 39 12.33 6.93 -12.34
CA ALA A 39 10.92 7.07 -12.73
C ALA A 39 10.40 5.79 -13.39
N VAL A 40 11.17 5.18 -14.29
CA VAL A 40 10.82 3.90 -14.93
C VAL A 40 10.74 2.78 -13.90
N ALA A 41 11.72 2.67 -13.00
CA ALA A 41 11.69 1.69 -11.91
C ALA A 41 10.48 1.87 -10.96
N ALA A 42 9.93 3.09 -10.86
CA ALA A 42 8.75 3.37 -10.05
C ALA A 42 7.43 2.87 -10.66
N LEU A 43 7.42 2.44 -11.94
CA LEU A 43 6.26 1.82 -12.57
C LEU A 43 5.95 0.42 -12.01
N VAL A 44 6.93 -0.23 -11.39
CA VAL A 44 6.80 -1.51 -10.68
C VAL A 44 6.07 -2.56 -11.56
N ASN A 45 4.96 -3.12 -11.07
CA ASN A 45 4.16 -4.14 -11.74
C ASN A 45 3.49 -3.64 -13.03
N GLN A 46 3.22 -2.35 -13.18
CA GLN A 46 2.64 -1.79 -14.41
C GLN A 46 3.58 -1.90 -15.60
N ALA A 47 4.88 -1.70 -15.38
CA ALA A 47 5.89 -1.93 -16.43
C ALA A 47 5.92 -3.40 -16.86
N HIS A 48 5.88 -4.35 -15.90
CA HIS A 48 5.85 -5.78 -16.19
C HIS A 48 4.58 -6.19 -16.93
N ASN A 49 3.42 -5.67 -16.51
CA ASN A 49 2.15 -5.92 -17.20
C ASN A 49 2.20 -5.43 -18.66
N ALA A 50 2.72 -4.22 -18.89
CA ALA A 50 2.85 -3.67 -20.23
C ALA A 50 3.81 -4.50 -21.11
N MET A 51 4.96 -4.92 -20.56
CA MET A 51 5.91 -5.76 -21.28
C MET A 51 5.33 -7.15 -21.62
N ALA A 52 4.58 -7.74 -20.70
CA ALA A 52 4.01 -9.08 -20.88
C ALA A 52 2.82 -9.09 -21.83
N SER A 53 1.96 -8.06 -21.79
CA SER A 53 0.73 -7.97 -22.60
C SER A 53 0.92 -7.24 -23.94
N GLY A 54 1.99 -6.46 -24.10
CA GLY A 54 2.18 -5.55 -25.24
C GLY A 54 1.21 -4.35 -25.25
N SER A 55 0.47 -4.14 -24.17
CA SER A 55 -0.59 -3.11 -24.09
C SER A 55 -0.30 -2.10 -22.99
N ASN A 56 -0.64 -0.84 -23.23
CA ASN A 56 -0.50 0.20 -22.21
C ASN A 56 -1.57 0.06 -21.13
N PRO A 57 -1.18 0.10 -19.84
CA PRO A 57 -2.14 0.11 -18.74
C PRO A 57 -2.99 1.38 -18.78
N GLN A 58 -4.26 1.23 -18.40
CA GLN A 58 -5.19 2.35 -18.28
C GLN A 58 -5.25 2.86 -16.83
N PRO A 59 -5.63 4.13 -16.59
CA PRO A 59 -5.86 4.64 -15.25
C PRO A 59 -6.94 3.84 -14.52
N MET A 60 -6.61 3.33 -13.33
CA MET A 60 -7.50 2.48 -12.52
C MET A 60 -7.81 3.11 -11.15
N GLY A 61 -7.43 4.37 -10.94
CA GLY A 61 -7.57 5.01 -9.63
C GLY A 61 -6.75 4.29 -8.56
N SER A 62 -7.41 3.86 -7.48
CA SER A 62 -6.77 3.09 -6.41
C SER A 62 -6.78 1.57 -6.63
N ALA A 63 -7.35 1.07 -7.73
CA ALA A 63 -7.49 -0.36 -7.96
C ALA A 63 -6.17 -1.02 -8.35
N HIS A 64 -5.92 -2.22 -7.80
CA HIS A 64 -4.79 -3.05 -8.19
C HIS A 64 -5.09 -3.73 -9.54
N PRO A 65 -4.14 -3.75 -10.51
CA PRO A 65 -4.41 -4.31 -11.84
C PRO A 65 -4.70 -5.82 -11.84
N ASN A 66 -4.05 -6.58 -10.96
CA ASN A 66 -4.02 -8.04 -11.03
C ASN A 66 -4.73 -8.74 -9.84
N LEU A 67 -5.25 -7.98 -8.87
CA LEU A 67 -5.96 -8.50 -7.69
C LEU A 67 -7.32 -7.84 -7.55
N VAL A 68 -8.34 -8.64 -7.24
CA VAL A 68 -9.74 -8.18 -7.10
C VAL A 68 -10.44 -8.91 -5.95
N PRO A 69 -11.12 -8.16 -5.06
CA PRO A 69 -11.10 -6.71 -4.89
C PRO A 69 -9.82 -6.23 -4.20
N TYR A 70 -9.21 -5.18 -4.73
CA TYR A 70 -8.09 -4.51 -4.08
C TYR A 70 -8.10 -3.03 -4.45
N ARG A 71 -8.82 -2.22 -3.68
CA ARG A 71 -8.98 -0.77 -3.89
C ARG A 71 -9.64 -0.08 -2.70
N ALA A 72 -9.77 1.26 -2.78
CA ALA A 72 -10.61 2.01 -1.86
C ALA A 72 -12.09 1.92 -2.29
N PHE A 73 -12.97 1.69 -1.30
CA PHE A 73 -14.43 1.69 -1.40
C PHE A 73 -15.00 2.83 -0.56
N LYS A 74 -16.16 3.35 -0.95
CA LYS A 74 -16.84 4.40 -0.23
C LYS A 74 -17.72 3.80 0.86
N ALA A 75 -17.32 3.97 2.12
CA ALA A 75 -18.13 3.71 3.29
C ALA A 75 -19.07 4.91 3.57
N ASN A 76 -19.99 4.80 4.53
CA ASN A 76 -20.96 5.85 4.83
C ASN A 76 -20.29 7.14 5.37
N ASP A 77 -19.16 7.02 6.05
CA ASP A 77 -18.44 8.12 6.72
C ASP A 77 -17.07 8.45 6.08
N GLY A 78 -16.66 7.74 5.01
CA GLY A 78 -15.35 8.00 4.38
C GLY A 78 -14.94 6.95 3.37
N TRP A 79 -13.64 6.93 3.04
CA TRP A 79 -13.05 5.91 2.20
C TRP A 79 -12.39 4.81 3.04
N PHE A 80 -12.52 3.57 2.60
CA PHE A 80 -11.97 2.40 3.26
C PHE A 80 -11.28 1.50 2.23
N VAL A 81 -10.03 1.12 2.47
CA VAL A 81 -9.27 0.25 1.56
C VAL A 81 -9.50 -1.20 1.97
N ILE A 82 -9.81 -2.04 1.00
CA ILE A 82 -9.86 -3.51 1.17
C ILE A 82 -8.93 -4.11 0.13
N GLY A 83 -8.03 -5.01 0.58
CA GLY A 83 -7.06 -5.68 -0.27
C GLY A 83 -7.13 -7.20 -0.13
N VAL A 84 -7.75 -7.88 -1.08
CA VAL A 84 -7.80 -9.34 -1.12
C VAL A 84 -6.62 -9.86 -1.94
N GLY A 85 -5.70 -10.57 -1.28
CA GLY A 85 -4.50 -11.13 -1.89
C GLY A 85 -4.59 -12.65 -2.16
N SER A 86 -5.63 -13.34 -1.64
CA SER A 86 -5.82 -14.78 -1.84
C SER A 86 -7.29 -15.17 -1.92
N ASP A 87 -7.57 -16.37 -2.45
CA ASP A 87 -8.95 -16.86 -2.59
C ASP A 87 -9.59 -17.16 -1.23
N ASN A 88 -8.81 -17.56 -0.22
CA ASN A 88 -9.30 -17.73 1.15
C ASN A 88 -9.75 -16.38 1.76
N GLN A 89 -9.00 -15.30 1.51
CA GLN A 89 -9.40 -13.96 1.96
C GLN A 89 -10.67 -13.49 1.24
N TRP A 90 -10.84 -13.83 -0.03
CA TRP A 90 -12.09 -13.56 -0.76
C TRP A 90 -13.28 -14.27 -0.12
N SER A 91 -13.16 -15.58 0.13
CA SER A 91 -14.23 -16.36 0.75
C SER A 91 -14.64 -15.79 2.11
N ALA A 92 -13.65 -15.37 2.92
CA ALA A 92 -13.89 -14.73 4.20
C ALA A 92 -14.58 -13.36 4.03
N LEU A 93 -14.10 -12.53 3.10
CA LEU A 93 -14.70 -11.22 2.81
C LEU A 93 -16.17 -11.35 2.37
N ALA A 94 -16.44 -12.27 1.43
CA ALA A 94 -17.80 -12.51 0.93
C ALA A 94 -18.75 -12.95 2.06
N ALA A 95 -18.26 -13.82 2.96
CA ALA A 95 -19.02 -14.26 4.12
C ALA A 95 -19.28 -13.10 5.11
N PHE A 96 -18.25 -12.31 5.46
CA PHE A 96 -18.38 -11.15 6.36
C PHE A 96 -19.36 -10.10 5.84
N LEU A 97 -19.32 -9.84 4.52
CA LEU A 97 -20.18 -8.85 3.88
C LEU A 97 -21.53 -9.44 3.38
N SER A 98 -21.80 -10.73 3.64
CA SER A 98 -23.00 -11.45 3.19
C SER A 98 -23.24 -11.32 1.67
N ILE A 99 -22.16 -11.38 0.89
CA ILE A 99 -22.22 -11.32 -0.57
C ILE A 99 -22.51 -12.73 -1.10
N ASP A 100 -23.64 -12.87 -1.84
CA ASP A 100 -23.94 -14.08 -2.59
C ASP A 100 -23.07 -14.13 -3.86
N ALA A 101 -21.90 -14.76 -3.71
CA ALA A 101 -20.87 -14.77 -4.72
C ALA A 101 -21.03 -15.97 -5.67
N PRO A 102 -21.14 -15.76 -6.99
CA PRO A 102 -21.14 -16.84 -7.97
C PRO A 102 -19.83 -17.64 -7.92
N ASP A 103 -19.89 -18.94 -8.27
CA ASP A 103 -18.71 -19.82 -8.33
C ASP A 103 -17.58 -19.25 -9.19
N ALA A 104 -17.91 -18.50 -10.24
CA ALA A 104 -16.95 -17.83 -11.11
C ALA A 104 -16.06 -16.82 -10.36
N TRP A 105 -16.42 -16.38 -9.14
CA TRP A 105 -15.61 -15.46 -8.32
C TRP A 105 -14.72 -16.17 -7.30
N SER A 106 -14.75 -17.50 -7.25
CA SER A 106 -13.97 -18.29 -6.28
C SER A 106 -12.45 -18.11 -6.45
N THR A 107 -11.97 -17.89 -7.67
CA THR A 107 -10.55 -17.65 -7.97
C THR A 107 -10.28 -16.19 -8.29
N ASN A 108 -9.03 -15.73 -8.05
CA ASN A 108 -8.64 -14.36 -8.42
C ASN A 108 -8.77 -14.11 -9.92
N GLU A 109 -8.45 -15.10 -10.78
CA GLU A 109 -8.64 -14.97 -12.22
C GLU A 109 -10.10 -14.68 -12.57
N GLY A 110 -11.02 -15.48 -12.01
CA GLY A 110 -12.45 -15.28 -12.21
C GLY A 110 -12.94 -13.89 -11.74
N ARG A 111 -12.41 -13.41 -10.61
CA ARG A 111 -12.72 -12.07 -10.11
C ARG A 111 -12.14 -10.96 -10.99
N VAL A 112 -10.95 -11.13 -11.53
CA VAL A 112 -10.34 -10.18 -12.47
C VAL A 112 -11.18 -10.06 -13.74
N LEU A 113 -11.67 -11.18 -14.30
CA LEU A 113 -12.54 -11.20 -15.45
C LEU A 113 -13.91 -10.55 -15.17
N ASN A 114 -14.40 -10.66 -13.94
CA ASN A 114 -15.68 -10.10 -13.48
C ASN A 114 -15.53 -8.86 -12.60
N ARG A 115 -14.43 -8.13 -12.72
CA ARG A 115 -14.02 -7.01 -11.86
C ARG A 115 -15.15 -6.04 -11.52
N ALA A 116 -15.84 -5.54 -12.53
CA ALA A 116 -16.89 -4.53 -12.33
C ALA A 116 -18.02 -5.04 -11.42
N SER A 117 -18.44 -6.29 -11.60
CA SER A 117 -19.49 -6.92 -10.79
C SER A 117 -19.03 -7.19 -9.37
N VAL A 118 -17.81 -7.71 -9.20
CA VAL A 118 -17.22 -7.96 -7.88
C VAL A 118 -17.06 -6.67 -7.08
N GLU A 119 -16.44 -5.65 -7.70
CA GLU A 119 -16.21 -4.36 -7.05
C GLU A 119 -17.53 -3.64 -6.73
N LYS A 120 -18.55 -3.80 -7.58
CA LYS A 120 -19.89 -3.28 -7.30
C LYS A 120 -20.51 -3.97 -6.09
N ALA A 121 -20.52 -5.30 -6.04
CA ALA A 121 -21.07 -6.06 -4.92
C ALA A 121 -20.42 -5.70 -3.58
N VAL A 122 -19.08 -5.59 -3.56
CA VAL A 122 -18.35 -5.15 -2.37
C VAL A 122 -18.68 -3.69 -2.02
N GLY A 123 -18.74 -2.80 -3.02
CA GLY A 123 -19.07 -1.39 -2.82
C GLY A 123 -20.47 -1.20 -2.25
N ASP A 124 -21.47 -1.92 -2.77
CA ASP A 124 -22.85 -1.87 -2.27
C ASP A 124 -22.91 -2.32 -0.80
N ALA A 125 -22.24 -3.42 -0.44
CA ALA A 125 -22.23 -3.93 0.92
C ALA A 125 -21.51 -2.97 1.90
N VAL A 126 -20.40 -2.37 1.48
CA VAL A 126 -19.59 -1.46 2.31
C VAL A 126 -20.28 -0.10 2.50
N SER A 127 -21.08 0.35 1.54
CA SER A 127 -21.63 1.72 1.49
C SER A 127 -22.52 2.10 2.68
N SER A 128 -23.16 1.12 3.31
CA SER A 128 -24.03 1.32 4.48
C SER A 128 -23.32 1.29 5.83
N MET A 129 -22.03 0.88 5.85
CA MET A 129 -21.25 0.67 7.07
C MET A 129 -20.29 1.83 7.29
N SER A 130 -19.96 2.11 8.55
CA SER A 130 -18.88 3.03 8.91
C SER A 130 -17.52 2.36 8.79
N ARG A 131 -16.46 3.19 8.66
CA ARG A 131 -15.07 2.72 8.63
C ARG A 131 -14.72 1.91 9.89
N HIS A 132 -15.24 2.31 11.05
CA HIS A 132 -15.01 1.59 12.32
C HIS A 132 -15.72 0.23 12.37
N GLU A 133 -16.96 0.15 11.88
CA GLU A 133 -17.68 -1.13 11.77
C GLU A 133 -16.95 -2.09 10.82
N LEU A 134 -16.48 -1.60 9.68
CA LEU A 134 -15.71 -2.39 8.71
C LEU A 134 -14.40 -2.91 9.30
N GLU A 135 -13.64 -2.07 10.01
CA GLU A 135 -12.40 -2.47 10.65
C GLU A 135 -12.63 -3.55 11.72
N SER A 136 -13.71 -3.44 12.48
CA SER A 136 -14.09 -4.43 13.48
C SER A 136 -14.60 -5.73 12.89
N LEU A 137 -15.29 -5.67 11.74
CA LEU A 137 -15.88 -6.84 11.06
C LEU A 137 -14.84 -7.64 10.27
N LEU A 138 -13.94 -6.97 9.56
CA LEU A 138 -13.05 -7.58 8.56
C LEU A 138 -11.73 -8.09 9.17
N VAL A 139 -11.81 -8.76 10.32
CA VAL A 139 -10.64 -9.30 11.01
C VAL A 139 -9.94 -10.35 10.15
N GLY A 140 -8.63 -10.18 9.94
CA GLY A 140 -7.82 -11.08 9.11
C GLY A 140 -7.85 -10.77 7.59
N ILE A 141 -8.62 -9.78 7.17
CA ILE A 141 -8.58 -9.23 5.81
C ILE A 141 -7.71 -7.97 5.82
N PRO A 142 -6.73 -7.83 4.91
CA PRO A 142 -5.98 -6.58 4.79
C PRO A 142 -6.91 -5.42 4.42
N CYS A 143 -7.15 -4.55 5.37
CA CYS A 143 -8.03 -3.41 5.19
C CYS A 143 -7.62 -2.25 6.12
N ALA A 144 -7.99 -1.04 5.77
CA ALA A 144 -7.77 0.14 6.61
C ALA A 144 -8.64 1.32 6.19
N PRO A 145 -8.98 2.24 7.11
CA PRO A 145 -9.59 3.51 6.76
C PRO A 145 -8.60 4.39 5.97
N VAL A 146 -9.13 5.21 5.07
CA VAL A 146 -8.35 6.29 4.45
C VAL A 146 -8.45 7.50 5.37
N ASN A 147 -7.42 7.67 6.17
CA ASN A 147 -7.35 8.72 7.17
C ASN A 147 -6.93 10.07 6.57
N THR A 148 -7.47 11.16 7.11
CA THR A 148 -6.88 12.49 6.97
C THR A 148 -5.52 12.54 7.68
N VAL A 149 -4.73 13.58 7.43
CA VAL A 149 -3.43 13.74 8.09
C VAL A 149 -3.57 13.77 9.61
N LEU A 150 -4.56 14.50 10.13
CA LEU A 150 -4.78 14.60 11.58
C LEU A 150 -5.27 13.28 12.18
N GLU A 151 -6.17 12.57 11.50
CA GLU A 151 -6.58 11.23 11.94
C GLU A 151 -5.38 10.27 11.99
N ALA A 152 -4.53 10.26 10.96
CA ALA A 152 -3.36 9.40 10.92
C ALA A 152 -2.32 9.73 12.02
N LEU A 153 -2.14 11.00 12.38
CA LEU A 153 -1.24 11.40 13.46
C LEU A 153 -1.78 11.01 14.84
N ASN A 154 -3.10 10.98 15.01
CA ASN A 154 -3.77 10.62 16.26
C ASN A 154 -4.18 9.13 16.31
N ASP A 155 -3.89 8.36 15.28
CA ASP A 155 -4.15 6.93 15.26
C ASP A 155 -3.43 6.22 16.42
N PRO A 156 -4.05 5.25 17.12
CA PRO A 156 -3.44 4.52 18.22
C PRO A 156 -2.07 3.93 17.87
N GLN A 157 -1.89 3.44 16.65
CA GLN A 157 -0.60 2.92 16.17
C GLN A 157 0.45 4.05 16.06
N SER A 158 0.07 5.23 15.55
CA SER A 158 0.97 6.39 15.47
C SER A 158 1.38 6.88 16.84
N VAL A 159 0.43 6.94 17.77
CA VAL A 159 0.68 7.35 19.17
C VAL A 159 1.58 6.33 19.87
N SER A 160 1.27 5.04 19.80
CA SER A 160 2.07 3.99 20.46
C SER A 160 3.50 3.91 19.91
N ARG A 161 3.68 4.24 18.64
CA ARG A 161 5.00 4.32 18.01
C ARG A 161 5.70 5.66 18.21
N GLY A 162 5.09 6.64 18.87
CA GLY A 162 5.67 7.98 19.01
C GLY A 162 5.99 8.61 17.65
N ALA A 163 5.05 8.58 16.71
CA ALA A 163 5.23 9.14 15.36
C ALA A 163 5.41 10.65 15.37
N VAL A 164 4.91 11.31 16.43
CA VAL A 164 5.11 12.74 16.72
C VAL A 164 6.00 12.88 17.94
N THR A 165 6.95 13.79 17.89
CA THR A 165 7.87 14.14 18.99
C THR A 165 8.00 15.66 19.10
N GLN A 166 8.55 16.13 20.22
CA GLN A 166 8.77 17.54 20.47
C GLN A 166 10.22 17.93 20.17
N HIS A 167 10.40 19.02 19.41
CA HIS A 167 11.70 19.65 19.22
C HIS A 167 11.56 21.16 19.47
N GLN A 168 12.26 21.67 20.46
CA GLN A 168 12.22 23.09 20.85
C GLN A 168 10.79 23.64 21.06
N GLY A 169 9.89 22.81 21.64
CA GLY A 169 8.50 23.18 21.89
C GLY A 169 7.57 23.10 20.69
N VAL A 170 8.03 22.58 19.56
CA VAL A 170 7.22 22.37 18.35
C VAL A 170 7.07 20.88 18.07
N ASP A 171 5.87 20.47 17.70
CA ASP A 171 5.60 19.09 17.26
C ASP A 171 6.24 18.82 15.91
N VAL A 172 7.03 17.76 15.82
CA VAL A 172 7.70 17.32 14.60
C VAL A 172 7.50 15.83 14.40
N LEU A 173 7.57 15.37 13.14
CA LEU A 173 7.55 13.94 12.85
C LEU A 173 8.85 13.28 13.31
N ALA A 174 8.72 12.21 14.08
CA ALA A 174 9.85 11.37 14.45
C ALA A 174 10.47 10.65 13.25
N SER A 175 11.72 10.22 13.38
CA SER A 175 12.35 9.36 12.36
C SER A 175 11.60 8.03 12.26
N PRO A 176 11.28 7.54 11.05
CA PRO A 176 10.72 6.21 10.86
C PRO A 176 11.73 5.09 11.15
N LEU A 177 13.03 5.42 11.17
CA LEU A 177 14.11 4.50 11.50
C LEU A 177 14.35 4.49 12.99
N ARG A 178 14.26 3.32 13.61
CA ARG A 178 14.56 3.08 15.01
C ARG A 178 15.70 2.08 15.12
N PHE A 179 16.75 2.49 15.78
CA PHE A 179 17.86 1.62 16.11
C PHE A 179 17.63 1.08 17.52
N MET A 180 17.51 -0.22 17.64
CA MET A 180 17.37 -0.91 18.94
C MET A 180 18.67 -1.66 19.21
N HIS A 181 19.22 -1.52 20.41
CA HIS A 181 20.34 -2.34 20.84
C HIS A 181 19.84 -3.75 21.22
N PRO A 182 20.65 -4.82 20.96
CA PRO A 182 20.23 -6.21 21.28
C PRO A 182 19.91 -6.45 22.75
N SER A 183 20.19 -5.50 23.64
CA SER A 183 19.93 -5.55 25.09
C SER A 183 18.64 -4.82 25.52
N GLU A 184 17.88 -4.27 24.59
CA GLU A 184 16.55 -3.66 24.78
C GLU A 184 15.48 -4.54 24.13
#